data_cee7e2cae537d99ff3862a6ffdb05d29
#
_entry.id   cee7e2cae537d99ff3862a6ffdb05d29
#
_cell.length_a   1.000
_cell.length_b   1.000
_cell.length_c   1.000
_cell.angle_alpha   90.00
_cell.angle_beta   90.00
_cell.angle_gamma   90.00
#
_symmetry.space_group_name_H-M   'P 1'
#
loop_
_entity.id
_entity.type
_entity.pdbx_description
1 polymer ?
#
loop_
_entity_poly.entity_id
_entity_poly.type
_entity_poly.pdbx_seq_one_letter_code
_entity_poly.pdbx_strand_id
1 'polypeptide(L)'
;GDELKRGGKPPVNHVNIVVQQALPVTLNEQGEGSVTLPIGDFNGELRVMAQAWTADDFGSNESKVIVAAPVIAELNMPRFMASGDTSRLTLDITNLTDKPQKLNVALTASGLLELVSDSPAAVELAPGVRTTLFIPVRALPGYGDGEIQATISGLALPGETVADQHKQWKIGVRPAFPAQTVNYGTALQPGETWAIPADGLQNFSPVTLE
;
A
#
# COMPACT_ATOMS: atom_id res chain seq x y z
N GLY A 1 -42.35 1.74 0.39
CA GLY A 1 -41.30 2.15 -0.52
C GLY A 1 -39.98 1.79 0.09
N ASP A 2 -39.36 0.67 -0.36
CA ASP A 2 -38.00 0.28 0.09
C ASP A 2 -37.01 1.29 -0.46
N GLU A 3 -36.41 2.07 0.42
CA GLU A 3 -35.23 2.86 0.11
C GLU A 3 -34.09 1.90 -0.24
N LEU A 4 -33.74 1.89 -1.52
CA LEU A 4 -32.52 1.24 -2.01
C LEU A 4 -31.32 1.91 -1.31
N LYS A 5 -30.84 1.33 -0.22
CA LYS A 5 -29.57 1.68 0.38
C LYS A 5 -28.48 1.45 -0.67
N ARG A 6 -28.02 2.48 -1.33
CA ARG A 6 -26.78 2.47 -2.11
C ARG A 6 -25.61 2.25 -1.14
N GLY A 7 -25.39 0.99 -0.78
CA GLY A 7 -24.33 0.58 0.12
C GLY A 7 -23.02 0.35 -0.59
N GLY A 8 -22.33 1.42 -0.95
CA GLY A 8 -20.88 1.36 -1.05
C GLY A 8 -20.33 1.51 0.36
N LYS A 9 -19.55 0.55 0.86
CA LYS A 9 -18.75 0.79 2.08
C LYS A 9 -17.94 2.06 1.82
N PRO A 10 -17.91 3.03 2.77
CA PRO A 10 -17.05 4.19 2.62
C PRO A 10 -15.61 3.70 2.43
N PRO A 11 -14.78 4.46 1.68
CA PRO A 11 -13.38 4.12 1.56
C PRO A 11 -12.80 3.94 2.96
N VAL A 12 -12.13 2.82 3.18
CA VAL A 12 -11.42 2.58 4.44
C VAL A 12 -10.27 3.58 4.44
N ASN A 13 -10.44 4.67 5.18
CA ASN A 13 -9.32 5.52 5.51
C ASN A 13 -8.40 4.67 6.37
N HIS A 14 -7.25 4.29 5.83
CA HIS A 14 -6.19 3.67 6.60
C HIS A 14 -5.64 4.72 7.56
N VAL A 15 -6.17 4.72 8.78
CA VAL A 15 -5.58 5.48 9.87
C VAL A 15 -4.37 4.69 10.34
N ASN A 16 -3.17 5.19 10.04
CA ASN A 16 -1.95 4.62 10.60
C ASN A 16 -1.90 4.97 12.09
N ILE A 17 -2.06 3.96 12.92
CA ILE A 17 -1.93 4.09 14.37
C ILE A 17 -0.56 3.53 14.74
N VAL A 18 0.30 4.39 15.30
CA VAL A 18 1.59 3.99 15.87
C VAL A 18 1.42 3.90 17.38
N VAL A 19 1.59 2.70 17.93
CA VAL A 19 1.62 2.46 19.36
C VAL A 19 2.92 1.73 19.68
N GLN A 20 3.78 2.35 20.49
CA GLN A 20 5.04 1.79 20.90
C GLN A 20 5.22 1.96 22.41
N GLN A 21 5.86 1.00 23.03
CA GLN A 21 6.22 1.03 24.44
C GLN A 21 7.68 0.64 24.59
N ALA A 22 8.44 1.47 25.31
CA ALA A 22 9.78 1.12 25.73
C ALA A 22 9.78 0.38 27.05
N LEU A 23 10.75 -0.49 27.24
CA LEU A 23 11.02 -1.08 28.54
C LEU A 23 11.57 -0.02 29.51
N PRO A 24 11.39 -0.20 30.83
CA PRO A 24 11.97 0.69 31.82
C PRO A 24 13.49 0.82 31.65
N VAL A 25 13.99 2.03 31.76
CA VAL A 25 15.43 2.35 31.78
C VAL A 25 15.80 2.94 33.11
N THR A 26 17.00 2.60 33.59
CA THR A 26 17.53 3.22 34.80
C THR A 26 18.11 4.58 34.46
N LEU A 27 17.74 5.59 35.23
CA LEU A 27 18.30 6.95 35.10
C LEU A 27 19.72 7.00 35.66
N ASN A 28 20.55 7.86 35.09
CA ASN A 28 21.88 8.13 35.58
C ASN A 28 21.85 8.99 36.87
N GLU A 29 23.02 9.35 37.42
CA GLU A 29 23.15 10.18 38.63
C GLU A 29 22.59 11.59 38.47
N GLN A 30 22.45 12.05 37.21
CA GLN A 30 21.86 13.34 36.87
C GLN A 30 20.34 13.26 36.68
N GLY A 31 19.76 12.06 36.83
CA GLY A 31 18.34 11.82 36.62
C GLY A 31 17.93 11.74 35.14
N GLU A 32 18.87 11.46 34.24
CA GLU A 32 18.63 11.38 32.80
C GLU A 32 18.60 9.95 32.29
N GLY A 33 17.76 9.68 31.33
CA GLY A 33 17.70 8.43 30.58
C GLY A 33 17.26 8.71 29.14
N SER A 34 17.67 7.82 28.23
CA SER A 34 17.35 7.95 26.81
C SER A 34 16.77 6.64 26.27
N VAL A 35 15.73 6.76 25.47
CA VAL A 35 15.08 5.65 24.76
C VAL A 35 14.91 6.04 23.31
N THR A 36 15.30 5.15 22.42
CA THR A 36 15.04 5.32 20.97
C THR A 36 13.83 4.50 20.57
N LEU A 37 12.83 5.15 20.02
CA LEU A 37 11.63 4.52 19.48
C LEU A 37 11.65 4.66 17.96
N PRO A 38 11.76 3.56 17.19
CA PRO A 38 11.71 3.64 15.74
C PRO A 38 10.28 3.96 15.29
N ILE A 39 10.09 5.14 14.71
CA ILE A 39 8.82 5.53 14.13
C ILE A 39 8.95 5.30 12.63
N GLY A 40 8.29 4.27 12.10
CA GLY A 40 8.32 3.94 10.68
C GLY A 40 7.72 5.04 9.80
N ASP A 41 7.11 4.66 8.70
CA ASP A 41 6.46 5.59 7.77
C ASP A 41 5.17 6.17 8.38
N PHE A 42 5.36 7.15 9.23
CA PHE A 42 4.28 7.87 9.92
C PHE A 42 4.38 9.36 9.64
N ASN A 43 3.23 9.99 9.44
CA ASN A 43 3.11 11.43 9.25
C ASN A 43 1.94 11.93 10.09
N GLY A 44 2.22 12.79 11.08
CA GLY A 44 1.21 13.26 12.00
C GLY A 44 1.74 13.67 13.36
N GLU A 45 0.85 13.84 14.33
CA GLU A 45 1.18 14.17 15.71
C GLU A 45 1.29 12.89 16.56
N LEU A 46 2.41 12.71 17.22
CA LEU A 46 2.63 11.68 18.23
C LEU A 46 2.48 12.27 19.62
N ARG A 47 1.79 11.55 20.49
CA ARG A 47 1.74 11.82 21.91
C ARG A 47 2.76 10.91 22.59
N VAL A 48 3.79 11.51 23.16
CA VAL A 48 4.83 10.83 23.93
C VAL A 48 4.50 10.95 25.40
N MET A 49 4.41 9.82 26.09
CA MET A 49 4.15 9.77 27.53
C MET A 49 5.32 9.09 28.23
N ALA A 50 5.82 9.71 29.30
CA ALA A 50 6.85 9.16 30.14
C ALA A 50 6.35 9.03 31.57
N GLN A 51 6.77 7.95 32.23
CA GLN A 51 6.53 7.71 33.65
C GLN A 51 7.86 7.42 34.32
N ALA A 52 8.08 8.01 35.47
CA ALA A 52 9.26 7.76 36.29
C ALA A 52 8.82 7.45 37.71
N TRP A 53 9.57 6.60 38.39
CA TRP A 53 9.31 6.23 39.79
C TRP A 53 10.59 5.93 40.55
N THR A 54 10.52 6.15 41.83
CA THR A 54 11.51 5.69 42.82
C THR A 54 10.82 4.77 43.82
N ALA A 55 11.47 4.46 44.94
CA ALA A 55 10.82 3.70 45.98
C ALA A 55 9.64 4.46 46.63
N ASP A 56 9.73 5.77 46.69
CA ASP A 56 8.82 6.63 47.45
C ASP A 56 8.02 7.63 46.57
N ASP A 57 8.46 7.86 45.33
CA ASP A 57 7.88 8.87 44.44
C ASP A 57 7.52 8.33 43.07
N PHE A 58 6.50 8.96 42.47
CA PHE A 58 6.06 8.69 41.11
C PHE A 58 5.79 9.99 40.37
N GLY A 59 6.20 10.05 39.13
CA GLY A 59 5.93 11.17 38.25
C GLY A 59 5.56 10.74 36.84
N SER A 60 4.76 11.53 36.15
CA SER A 60 4.43 11.35 34.75
C SER A 60 4.43 12.67 34.00
N ASN A 61 4.79 12.62 32.75
CA ASN A 61 4.73 13.76 31.85
C ASN A 61 4.32 13.34 30.44
N GLU A 62 3.77 14.25 29.68
CA GLU A 62 3.44 14.05 28.28
C GLU A 62 3.95 15.20 27.41
N SER A 63 4.27 14.86 26.17
CA SER A 63 4.68 15.83 25.16
C SER A 63 4.07 15.45 23.81
N LYS A 64 3.91 16.43 22.94
CA LYS A 64 3.47 16.23 21.57
C LYS A 64 4.64 16.47 20.63
N VAL A 65 4.81 15.55 19.69
CA VAL A 65 5.85 15.62 18.67
C VAL A 65 5.19 15.51 17.29
N ILE A 66 5.45 16.49 16.44
CA ILE A 66 4.99 16.42 15.04
C ILE A 66 6.06 15.69 14.25
N VAL A 67 5.64 14.56 13.65
CA VAL A 67 6.46 13.80 12.69
C VAL A 67 5.95 14.16 11.30
N ALA A 68 6.80 14.77 10.50
CA ALA A 68 6.51 15.11 9.12
C ALA A 68 7.48 14.38 8.20
N ALA A 69 6.93 13.60 7.25
CA ALA A 69 7.76 12.98 6.24
C ALA A 69 8.38 14.08 5.35
N PRO A 70 9.70 14.06 5.14
CA PRO A 70 10.37 15.07 4.31
C PRO A 70 9.97 15.00 2.83
N VAL A 71 9.53 13.82 2.39
CA VAL A 71 8.97 13.57 1.05
C VAL A 71 7.71 12.75 1.18
N ILE A 72 6.64 13.20 0.53
CA ILE A 72 5.37 12.47 0.44
C ILE A 72 5.26 11.86 -0.95
N ALA A 73 4.89 10.58 -1.01
CA ALA A 73 4.58 9.86 -2.24
C ALA A 73 3.19 9.26 -2.16
N GLU A 74 2.33 9.63 -3.11
CA GLU A 74 0.93 9.22 -3.16
C GLU A 74 0.61 8.62 -4.53
N LEU A 75 0.13 7.38 -4.55
CA LEU A 75 -0.29 6.71 -5.78
C LEU A 75 -1.79 6.87 -6.00
N ASN A 76 -2.14 7.51 -7.11
CA ASN A 76 -3.52 7.56 -7.58
C ASN A 76 -3.76 6.39 -8.52
N MET A 77 -4.72 5.56 -8.16
CA MET A 77 -5.01 4.31 -8.85
C MET A 77 -6.51 4.02 -8.85
N PRO A 78 -7.01 3.25 -9.82
CA PRO A 78 -8.38 2.77 -9.80
C PRO A 78 -8.59 1.78 -8.64
N ARG A 79 -9.81 1.62 -8.18
CA ARG A 79 -10.15 0.65 -7.12
C ARG A 79 -9.94 -0.81 -7.55
N PHE A 80 -10.07 -1.07 -8.84
CA PHE A 80 -9.84 -2.37 -9.48
C PHE A 80 -9.58 -2.16 -10.98
N MET A 81 -8.99 -3.18 -11.59
CA MET A 81 -8.82 -3.27 -13.04
C MET A 81 -9.50 -4.54 -13.54
N ALA A 82 -9.97 -4.53 -14.79
CA ALA A 82 -10.40 -5.75 -15.43
C ALA A 82 -9.18 -6.58 -15.86
N SER A 83 -9.34 -7.91 -15.85
CA SER A 83 -8.32 -8.83 -16.35
C SER A 83 -7.96 -8.51 -17.80
N GLY A 84 -6.66 -8.32 -18.08
CA GLY A 84 -6.13 -7.96 -19.39
C GLY A 84 -6.11 -6.46 -19.71
N ASP A 85 -6.72 -5.61 -18.87
CA ASP A 85 -6.73 -4.16 -19.08
C ASP A 85 -5.35 -3.54 -18.88
N THR A 86 -5.13 -2.43 -19.59
CA THR A 86 -4.01 -1.52 -19.35
C THR A 86 -4.53 -0.22 -18.77
N SER A 87 -3.77 0.34 -17.84
CA SER A 87 -4.07 1.63 -17.21
C SER A 87 -2.80 2.43 -17.01
N ARG A 88 -2.95 3.71 -16.72
CA ARG A 88 -1.86 4.60 -16.37
C ARG A 88 -2.12 5.15 -14.98
N LEU A 89 -1.36 4.65 -14.00
CA LEU A 89 -1.38 5.16 -12.64
C LEU A 89 -0.56 6.46 -12.57
N THR A 90 -0.78 7.25 -11.53
CA THR A 90 0.03 8.45 -11.28
C THR A 90 0.59 8.41 -9.87
N LEU A 91 1.91 8.56 -9.77
CA LEU A 91 2.61 8.69 -8.50
C LEU A 91 3.01 10.15 -8.32
N ASP A 92 2.37 10.80 -7.38
CA ASP A 92 2.68 12.17 -6.99
C ASP A 92 3.74 12.18 -5.91
N ILE A 93 4.82 12.93 -6.13
CA ILE A 93 5.92 13.06 -5.17
C ILE A 93 6.09 14.52 -4.83
N THR A 94 6.05 14.86 -3.54
CA THR A 94 6.16 16.21 -3.03
C THR A 94 7.37 16.32 -2.11
N ASN A 95 8.24 17.28 -2.39
CA ASN A 95 9.34 17.65 -1.49
C ASN A 95 8.85 18.64 -0.45
N LEU A 96 8.78 18.23 0.80
CA LEU A 96 8.40 19.10 1.92
C LEU A 96 9.60 19.70 2.67
N THR A 97 10.81 19.41 2.23
CA THR A 97 12.02 20.01 2.81
C THR A 97 12.24 21.43 2.29
N ASP A 98 13.09 22.17 2.97
CA ASP A 98 13.55 23.53 2.59
C ASP A 98 14.69 23.52 1.56
N LYS A 99 15.12 22.35 1.10
CA LYS A 99 16.22 22.15 0.15
C LYS A 99 15.82 21.35 -1.08
N PRO A 100 16.44 21.60 -2.24
CA PRO A 100 16.25 20.75 -3.40
C PRO A 100 16.65 19.31 -3.10
N GLN A 101 15.87 18.36 -3.60
CA GLN A 101 16.10 16.92 -3.46
C GLN A 101 16.30 16.25 -4.83
N LYS A 102 17.25 15.32 -4.89
CA LYS A 102 17.49 14.44 -6.03
C LYS A 102 17.13 13.02 -5.62
N LEU A 103 15.98 12.57 -6.07
CA LEU A 103 15.40 11.29 -5.66
C LEU A 103 15.51 10.28 -6.80
N ASN A 104 15.73 9.02 -6.43
CA ASN A 104 15.55 7.89 -7.32
C ASN A 104 14.30 7.12 -6.90
N VAL A 105 13.41 6.90 -7.86
CA VAL A 105 12.14 6.20 -7.64
C VAL A 105 12.19 4.88 -8.41
N ALA A 106 12.35 3.78 -7.71
CA ALA A 106 12.29 2.44 -8.27
C ALA A 106 10.89 1.86 -8.01
N LEU A 107 10.27 1.33 -9.06
CA LEU A 107 8.94 0.74 -9.00
C LEU A 107 9.01 -0.74 -9.38
N THR A 108 8.23 -1.55 -8.71
CA THR A 108 8.01 -2.96 -9.06
C THR A 108 6.53 -3.28 -9.01
N ALA A 109 6.11 -4.23 -9.82
CA ALA A 109 4.77 -4.79 -9.78
C ALA A 109 4.84 -6.29 -9.52
N SER A 110 3.82 -6.82 -8.86
CA SER A 110 3.72 -8.26 -8.57
C SER A 110 2.26 -8.71 -8.52
N GLY A 111 2.06 -10.04 -8.36
CA GLY A 111 0.73 -10.63 -8.41
C GLY A 111 0.13 -10.54 -9.80
N LEU A 112 -1.10 -10.06 -9.90
CA LEU A 112 -1.80 -9.89 -11.17
C LEU A 112 -1.57 -8.53 -11.85
N LEU A 113 -0.44 -7.86 -11.58
CA LEU A 113 -0.03 -6.63 -12.23
C LEU A 113 1.38 -6.74 -12.79
N GLU A 114 1.61 -6.08 -13.93
CA GLU A 114 2.94 -5.87 -14.48
C GLU A 114 3.13 -4.40 -14.88
N LEU A 115 4.37 -3.91 -14.81
CA LEU A 115 4.74 -2.62 -15.37
C LEU A 115 4.94 -2.77 -16.88
N VAL A 116 4.38 -1.86 -17.66
CA VAL A 116 4.50 -1.88 -19.13
C VAL A 116 5.82 -1.25 -19.60
N SER A 117 6.41 -0.41 -18.76
CA SER A 117 7.69 0.24 -19.05
C SER A 117 8.62 0.14 -17.85
N ASP A 118 9.94 0.22 -18.15
CA ASP A 118 10.94 0.20 -17.12
C ASP A 118 10.83 1.39 -16.16
N SER A 119 11.10 1.12 -14.91
CA SER A 119 11.38 2.06 -13.84
C SER A 119 12.84 1.83 -13.44
N PRO A 120 13.65 2.80 -13.14
CA PRO A 120 13.39 3.92 -12.26
C PRO A 120 13.31 5.27 -12.97
N ALA A 121 12.75 6.25 -12.25
CA ALA A 121 12.84 7.65 -12.63
C ALA A 121 13.72 8.41 -11.64
N ALA A 122 14.70 9.16 -12.15
CA ALA A 122 15.40 10.17 -11.38
C ALA A 122 14.54 11.45 -11.37
N VAL A 123 14.32 12.02 -10.20
CA VAL A 123 13.45 13.18 -10.00
C VAL A 123 14.19 14.25 -9.21
N GLU A 124 14.27 15.46 -9.76
CA GLU A 124 14.78 16.62 -9.03
C GLU A 124 13.61 17.52 -8.63
N LEU A 125 13.51 17.80 -7.34
CA LEU A 125 12.40 18.59 -6.76
C LEU A 125 12.95 19.77 -5.97
N ALA A 126 12.59 20.98 -6.35
CA ALA A 126 12.82 22.16 -5.53
C ALA A 126 11.98 22.10 -4.23
N PRO A 127 12.30 22.90 -3.21
CA PRO A 127 11.51 22.99 -1.99
C PRO A 127 10.03 23.26 -2.25
N GLY A 128 9.14 22.49 -1.63
CA GLY A 128 7.69 22.63 -1.76
C GLY A 128 7.12 22.20 -3.12
N VAL A 129 7.93 21.69 -4.04
CA VAL A 129 7.49 21.30 -5.38
C VAL A 129 6.98 19.86 -5.39
N ARG A 130 5.88 19.65 -6.14
CA ARG A 130 5.30 18.36 -6.45
C ARG A 130 5.55 18.01 -7.91
N THR A 131 5.86 16.76 -8.18
CA THR A 131 5.89 16.20 -9.53
C THR A 131 5.02 14.97 -9.60
N THR A 132 4.55 14.65 -10.83
CA THR A 132 3.73 13.47 -11.09
C THR A 132 4.46 12.55 -12.07
N LEU A 133 4.69 11.31 -11.65
CA LEU A 133 5.19 10.25 -12.49
C LEU A 133 4.03 9.42 -13.04
N PHE A 134 4.08 9.10 -14.33
CA PHE A 134 3.08 8.25 -14.98
C PHE A 134 3.59 6.82 -15.05
N ILE A 135 2.79 5.89 -14.54
CA ILE A 135 3.16 4.48 -14.41
C ILE A 135 2.17 3.65 -15.26
N PRO A 136 2.54 3.28 -16.48
CA PRO A 136 1.73 2.40 -17.29
C PRO A 136 1.78 0.98 -16.72
N VAL A 137 0.62 0.38 -16.46
CA VAL A 137 0.46 -0.94 -15.89
C VAL A 137 -0.50 -1.77 -16.72
N ARG A 138 -0.32 -3.08 -16.68
CA ARG A 138 -1.25 -4.07 -17.25
C ARG A 138 -1.72 -5.02 -16.16
N ALA A 139 -3.02 -5.30 -16.15
CA ALA A 139 -3.59 -6.38 -15.34
C ALA A 139 -3.42 -7.70 -16.09
N LEU A 140 -2.80 -8.69 -15.45
CA LEU A 140 -2.63 -10.02 -15.98
C LEU A 140 -3.94 -10.80 -15.98
N PRO A 141 -4.10 -11.81 -16.83
CA PRO A 141 -5.25 -12.69 -16.78
C PRO A 141 -5.39 -13.35 -15.41
N GLY A 142 -6.58 -13.27 -14.82
CA GLY A 142 -6.86 -13.89 -13.54
C GLY A 142 -7.86 -13.10 -12.69
N TYR A 143 -7.99 -13.55 -11.46
CA TYR A 143 -8.84 -12.97 -10.44
C TYR A 143 -8.06 -12.93 -9.12
N GLY A 144 -7.97 -11.78 -8.49
CA GLY A 144 -7.21 -11.60 -7.25
C GLY A 144 -6.67 -10.20 -7.11
N ASP A 145 -5.51 -10.09 -6.49
CA ASP A 145 -4.85 -8.82 -6.23
C ASP A 145 -3.53 -8.71 -7.01
N GLY A 146 -3.23 -7.50 -7.41
CA GLY A 146 -1.92 -7.08 -7.84
C GLY A 146 -1.37 -6.02 -6.88
N GLU A 147 -0.06 -5.85 -6.88
CA GLU A 147 0.65 -4.96 -5.98
C GLU A 147 1.65 -4.11 -6.73
N ILE A 148 1.72 -2.83 -6.37
CA ILE A 148 2.76 -1.90 -6.79
C ILE A 148 3.58 -1.55 -5.56
N GLN A 149 4.90 -1.65 -5.70
CA GLN A 149 5.84 -1.19 -4.68
C GLN A 149 6.70 -0.06 -5.24
N ALA A 150 6.97 0.95 -4.43
CA ALA A 150 7.90 2.02 -4.73
C ALA A 150 8.97 2.11 -3.66
N THR A 151 10.22 2.18 -4.12
CA THR A 151 11.36 2.53 -3.26
C THR A 151 11.86 3.90 -3.67
N ILE A 152 11.86 4.85 -2.74
CA ILE A 152 12.33 6.22 -2.94
C ILE A 152 13.61 6.39 -2.15
N SER A 153 14.71 6.62 -2.85
CA SER A 153 16.06 6.76 -2.29
C SER A 153 16.69 8.12 -2.67
N GLY A 154 17.81 8.44 -2.06
CA GLY A 154 18.57 9.66 -2.35
C GLY A 154 18.11 10.90 -1.59
N LEU A 155 17.19 10.76 -0.62
CA LEU A 155 16.81 11.87 0.25
C LEU A 155 17.99 12.30 1.12
N ALA A 156 18.31 13.61 1.07
CA ALA A 156 19.41 14.19 1.82
C ALA A 156 18.90 15.22 2.82
N LEU A 157 19.12 14.96 4.10
CA LEU A 157 18.87 15.90 5.19
C LEU A 157 20.20 16.29 5.88
N PRO A 158 20.41 17.55 6.26
CA PRO A 158 21.65 17.98 6.88
C PRO A 158 21.91 17.26 8.20
N GLY A 159 23.04 16.55 8.28
CA GLY A 159 23.48 15.87 9.50
C GLY A 159 22.75 14.56 9.80
N GLU A 160 21.87 14.08 8.90
CA GLU A 160 21.12 12.86 9.10
C GLU A 160 21.39 11.84 7.97
N THR A 161 21.44 10.56 8.34
CA THR A 161 21.39 9.46 7.39
C THR A 161 19.92 9.06 7.24
N VAL A 162 19.36 9.30 6.05
CA VAL A 162 17.96 9.01 5.78
C VAL A 162 17.84 7.66 5.10
N ALA A 163 17.02 6.78 5.66
CA ALA A 163 16.72 5.50 5.05
C ALA A 163 15.80 5.66 3.83
N ASP A 164 15.89 4.72 2.92
CA ASP A 164 14.98 4.64 1.78
C ASP A 164 13.53 4.47 2.26
N GLN A 165 12.63 5.16 1.58
CA GLN A 165 11.20 5.01 1.83
C GLN A 165 10.63 3.90 0.96
N HIS A 166 9.87 2.99 1.59
CA HIS A 166 9.19 1.89 0.91
C HIS A 166 7.68 2.10 1.01
N LYS A 167 7.02 2.13 -0.13
CA LYS A 167 5.57 2.25 -0.25
C LYS A 167 5.00 1.05 -0.98
N GLN A 168 3.79 0.67 -0.62
CA GLN A 168 3.11 -0.49 -1.17
C GLN A 168 1.62 -0.21 -1.33
N TRP A 169 1.08 -0.55 -2.50
CA TRP A 169 -0.35 -0.38 -2.81
C TRP A 169 -0.88 -1.64 -3.49
N LYS A 170 -2.14 -1.96 -3.20
CA LYS A 170 -2.83 -3.10 -3.79
C LYS A 170 -3.97 -2.65 -4.68
N ILE A 171 -4.11 -3.32 -5.81
CA ILE A 171 -5.20 -3.11 -6.79
C ILE A 171 -5.86 -4.45 -7.03
N GLY A 172 -7.19 -4.53 -6.86
CA GLY A 172 -7.95 -5.72 -7.19
C GLY A 172 -8.01 -5.93 -8.71
N VAL A 173 -7.79 -7.15 -9.17
CA VAL A 173 -8.02 -7.57 -10.56
C VAL A 173 -9.25 -8.45 -10.60
N ARG A 174 -10.22 -8.10 -11.43
CA ARG A 174 -11.52 -8.75 -11.53
C ARG A 174 -11.81 -9.18 -12.95
N PRO A 175 -12.63 -10.21 -13.16
CA PRO A 175 -13.11 -10.55 -14.50
C PRO A 175 -13.79 -9.33 -15.15
N ALA A 176 -13.56 -9.15 -16.45
CA ALA A 176 -14.20 -8.10 -17.24
C ALA A 176 -15.72 -8.30 -17.38
N PHE A 177 -16.16 -9.54 -17.25
CA PHE A 177 -17.56 -9.96 -17.39
C PHE A 177 -18.06 -10.60 -16.11
N PRO A 178 -19.38 -10.54 -15.83
CA PRO A 178 -19.98 -11.23 -14.71
C PRO A 178 -19.81 -12.75 -14.85
N ALA A 179 -19.74 -13.44 -13.72
CA ALA A 179 -19.73 -14.90 -13.72
C ALA A 179 -20.98 -15.45 -14.40
N GLN A 180 -20.78 -16.40 -15.29
CA GLN A 180 -21.86 -17.14 -15.95
C GLN A 180 -21.74 -18.61 -15.56
N THR A 181 -22.86 -19.22 -15.20
CA THR A 181 -22.94 -20.63 -14.92
C THR A 181 -23.62 -21.33 -16.09
N VAL A 182 -22.96 -22.29 -16.68
CA VAL A 182 -23.52 -23.17 -17.71
C VAL A 182 -23.65 -24.55 -17.12
N ASN A 183 -24.85 -25.08 -17.13
CA ASN A 183 -25.13 -26.42 -16.63
C ASN A 183 -25.27 -27.36 -17.81
N TYR A 184 -24.47 -28.41 -17.81
CA TYR A 184 -24.60 -29.55 -18.71
C TYR A 184 -25.11 -30.75 -17.91
N GLY A 185 -26.08 -31.40 -18.42
CA GLY A 185 -26.63 -32.61 -17.81
C GLY A 185 -27.11 -33.60 -18.84
N THR A 186 -26.94 -34.89 -18.57
CA THR A 186 -27.49 -35.96 -19.35
C THR A 186 -27.88 -37.12 -18.43
N ALA A 187 -28.84 -37.93 -18.87
CA ALA A 187 -29.16 -39.17 -18.19
C ALA A 187 -28.33 -40.31 -18.79
N LEU A 188 -27.59 -41.02 -17.93
CA LEU A 188 -26.77 -42.18 -18.35
C LEU A 188 -27.45 -43.47 -18.01
N GLN A 189 -27.44 -44.42 -18.94
CA GLN A 189 -27.83 -45.81 -18.68
C GLN A 189 -26.65 -46.56 -18.04
N PRO A 190 -26.90 -47.68 -17.34
CA PRO A 190 -25.83 -48.50 -16.78
C PRO A 190 -24.80 -48.90 -17.83
N GLY A 191 -23.53 -48.53 -17.63
CA GLY A 191 -22.42 -48.80 -18.54
C GLY A 191 -22.15 -47.73 -19.61
N GLU A 192 -22.94 -46.65 -19.67
CA GLU A 192 -22.67 -45.52 -20.55
C GLU A 192 -21.68 -44.53 -19.91
N THR A 193 -20.89 -43.86 -20.75
CA THR A 193 -19.96 -42.82 -20.38
C THR A 193 -20.33 -41.53 -21.11
N TRP A 194 -20.34 -40.41 -20.40
CA TRP A 194 -20.55 -39.12 -21.00
C TRP A 194 -19.28 -38.25 -20.88
N ALA A 195 -18.87 -37.68 -22.00
CA ALA A 195 -17.78 -36.73 -22.03
C ALA A 195 -18.35 -35.29 -21.98
N ILE A 196 -17.83 -34.47 -21.06
CA ILE A 196 -18.20 -33.06 -20.98
C ILE A 196 -17.78 -32.38 -22.30
N PRO A 197 -18.66 -31.64 -22.97
CA PRO A 197 -18.32 -30.96 -24.22
C PRO A 197 -17.30 -29.85 -23.94
N ALA A 198 -16.06 -30.04 -24.37
CA ALA A 198 -14.98 -29.06 -24.13
C ALA A 198 -15.17 -27.76 -24.90
N ASP A 199 -15.90 -27.79 -26.02
CA ASP A 199 -16.20 -26.62 -26.84
C ASP A 199 -17.14 -25.59 -26.15
N GLY A 200 -18.04 -26.04 -25.28
CA GLY A 200 -18.93 -25.22 -24.51
C GLY A 200 -18.20 -24.32 -23.45
N LEU A 201 -16.96 -24.67 -23.10
CA LEU A 201 -16.18 -24.00 -22.07
C LEU A 201 -15.06 -23.10 -22.62
N GLN A 202 -14.82 -23.09 -23.93
CA GLN A 202 -13.71 -22.36 -24.57
C GLN A 202 -13.75 -20.85 -24.37
N ASN A 203 -14.93 -20.29 -24.12
CA ASN A 203 -15.14 -18.84 -23.93
C ASN A 203 -15.06 -18.42 -22.45
N PHE A 204 -14.78 -19.34 -21.53
CA PHE A 204 -14.71 -19.05 -20.11
C PHE A 204 -13.26 -19.16 -19.62
N SER A 205 -12.82 -18.16 -18.86
CA SER A 205 -11.52 -18.19 -18.19
C SER A 205 -11.58 -17.32 -16.92
N PRO A 206 -11.11 -17.82 -15.78
CA PRO A 206 -10.77 -19.21 -15.47
C PRO A 206 -12.00 -20.11 -15.39
N VAL A 207 -11.84 -21.38 -15.67
CA VAL A 207 -12.91 -22.39 -15.56
C VAL A 207 -12.71 -23.16 -14.26
N THR A 208 -13.72 -23.19 -13.41
CA THR A 208 -13.80 -24.07 -12.25
C THR A 208 -14.83 -25.14 -12.54
N LEU A 209 -14.43 -26.42 -12.46
CA LEU A 209 -15.31 -27.59 -12.56
C LEU A 209 -15.55 -28.10 -11.13
N GLU A 210 -16.81 -28.15 -10.72
CA GLU A 210 -17.26 -28.73 -9.45
C GLU A 210 -18.02 -30.05 -9.71
#